data_12875142da1b57ae57dcbdf2a7e22016
#
_entry.id   12875142da1b57ae57dcbdf2a7e22016
#
_cell.length_a   1.000
_cell.length_b   1.000
_cell.length_c   1.000
_cell.angle_alpha   90.00
_cell.angle_beta   90.00
_cell.angle_gamma   90.00
#
_symmetry.space_group_name_H-M   'P 1'
#
loop_
_entity.id
_entity.type
_entity.pdbx_description
1 polymer ?
#
loop_
_entity_poly.entity_id
_entity_poly.type
_entity_poly.pdbx_seq_one_letter_code
_entity_poly.pdbx_strand_id
1 'polypeptide(L)'
;MLDGKTVAVVIPAYEEERLVASTVSGVPAFVDRIIVVDDGSSDATAERAQGSDPRVELVRHERNMGVGAAIVTGYRRARQEEVDVTCVMAADGQMDPDDLESLARAVASGECHYAKANRLFTGQAWNLIPKTRYLGNAMLSFLTKIASGYWHVADSQSGYTAIDLESLRMLDLDRLYARYGFPNDVLVHLNVWNRRVRDYPSRPIYGVGERSGIRLWKVVPTISWLLFKGFFWRLGNKYVIRDFHPLVLFYTLGFLLFGIGVALGIVEVVLRFLGNPIPVATIVLVALLVVSGLQLLLFAMWFDMESNKELR
;
A
#
# COMPACT_ATOMS: atom_id res chain seq x y z
N MET A 1 -12.69 -23.25 6.24
CA MET A 1 -13.34 -22.26 7.15
C MET A 1 -12.46 -22.03 8.36
N LEU A 2 -12.35 -20.78 8.79
CA LEU A 2 -11.57 -20.35 9.95
C LEU A 2 -12.52 -19.68 10.96
N ASP A 3 -12.64 -20.26 12.15
CA ASP A 3 -13.53 -19.74 13.21
C ASP A 3 -14.99 -19.48 12.75
N GLY A 4 -15.51 -20.34 11.88
CA GLY A 4 -16.86 -20.22 11.28
C GLY A 4 -16.98 -19.24 10.12
N LYS A 5 -15.88 -18.61 9.69
CA LYS A 5 -15.79 -17.67 8.57
C LYS A 5 -15.27 -18.36 7.32
N THR A 6 -15.82 -17.98 6.17
CA THR A 6 -15.31 -18.39 4.86
C THR A 6 -14.05 -17.62 4.50
N VAL A 7 -13.04 -18.32 3.96
CA VAL A 7 -11.75 -17.74 3.58
C VAL A 7 -11.43 -18.04 2.13
N ALA A 8 -11.12 -17.01 1.35
CA ALA A 8 -10.55 -17.15 0.02
C ALA A 8 -9.12 -16.60 -0.04
N VAL A 9 -8.31 -17.19 -0.91
CA VAL A 9 -6.99 -16.66 -1.27
C VAL A 9 -6.99 -16.27 -2.73
N VAL A 10 -6.64 -15.02 -3.01
CA VAL A 10 -6.39 -14.51 -4.36
C VAL A 10 -4.91 -14.64 -4.66
N ILE A 11 -4.58 -15.33 -5.74
CA ILE A 11 -3.21 -15.56 -6.21
C ILE A 11 -3.04 -14.89 -7.58
N PRO A 12 -2.52 -13.64 -7.63
CA PRO A 12 -2.14 -13.03 -8.89
C PRO A 12 -0.91 -13.75 -9.46
N ALA A 13 -0.97 -14.16 -10.72
CA ALA A 13 0.10 -14.89 -11.41
C ALA A 13 0.37 -14.27 -12.79
N TYR A 14 1.65 -14.13 -13.16
CA TYR A 14 2.08 -13.73 -14.48
C TYR A 14 3.46 -14.32 -14.82
N GLU A 15 3.50 -15.26 -15.79
CA GLU A 15 4.72 -15.98 -16.18
C GLU A 15 5.43 -16.71 -15.01
N GLU A 16 4.63 -17.37 -14.17
CA GLU A 16 5.06 -18.09 -12.98
C GLU A 16 4.87 -19.62 -13.10
N GLU A 17 5.01 -20.17 -14.30
CA GLU A 17 4.82 -21.60 -14.56
C GLU A 17 5.62 -22.52 -13.64
N ARG A 18 6.76 -22.05 -13.11
CA ARG A 18 7.65 -22.84 -12.24
C ARG A 18 7.18 -22.89 -10.78
N LEU A 19 6.55 -21.83 -10.30
CA LEU A 19 6.25 -21.61 -8.88
C LEU A 19 4.76 -21.69 -8.56
N VAL A 20 3.87 -21.40 -9.51
CA VAL A 20 2.43 -21.33 -9.26
C VAL A 20 1.86 -22.61 -8.67
N ALA A 21 2.26 -23.79 -9.17
CA ALA A 21 1.75 -25.07 -8.69
C ALA A 21 2.14 -25.34 -7.24
N SER A 22 3.40 -25.06 -6.85
CA SER A 22 3.88 -25.22 -5.47
C SER A 22 3.23 -24.21 -4.55
N THR A 23 3.02 -22.96 -5.00
CA THR A 23 2.32 -21.93 -4.23
C THR A 23 0.88 -22.34 -3.96
N VAL A 24 0.14 -22.79 -4.97
CA VAL A 24 -1.25 -23.24 -4.83
C VAL A 24 -1.34 -24.45 -3.91
N SER A 25 -0.50 -25.48 -4.10
CA SER A 25 -0.48 -26.69 -3.25
C SER A 25 -0.07 -26.40 -1.80
N GLY A 26 0.67 -25.31 -1.54
CA GLY A 26 1.05 -24.86 -0.22
C GLY A 26 -0.08 -24.12 0.53
N VAL A 27 -1.20 -23.79 -0.12
CA VAL A 27 -2.31 -23.08 0.53
C VAL A 27 -2.95 -23.95 1.61
N PRO A 28 -3.00 -23.48 2.88
CA PRO A 28 -3.51 -24.27 4.00
C PRO A 28 -4.95 -24.76 3.83
N ALA A 29 -5.27 -25.88 4.51
CA ALA A 29 -6.58 -26.54 4.38
C ALA A 29 -7.76 -25.72 4.93
N PHE A 30 -7.52 -24.70 5.79
CA PHE A 30 -8.60 -23.84 6.29
C PHE A 30 -9.15 -22.90 5.23
N VAL A 31 -8.43 -22.69 4.12
CA VAL A 31 -8.89 -21.88 2.98
C VAL A 31 -9.93 -22.66 2.20
N ASP A 32 -11.08 -22.04 1.99
CA ASP A 32 -12.20 -22.67 1.29
C ASP A 32 -12.10 -22.54 -0.24
N ARG A 33 -11.51 -21.45 -0.73
CA ARG A 33 -11.38 -21.15 -2.17
C ARG A 33 -10.03 -20.54 -2.50
N ILE A 34 -9.50 -20.93 -3.65
CA ILE A 34 -8.26 -20.40 -4.22
C ILE A 34 -8.59 -19.76 -5.57
N ILE A 35 -8.57 -18.45 -5.63
CA ILE A 35 -8.86 -17.68 -6.84
C ILE A 35 -7.52 -17.32 -7.48
N VAL A 36 -7.09 -18.10 -8.48
CA VAL A 36 -5.90 -17.77 -9.25
C VAL A 36 -6.27 -16.84 -10.40
N VAL A 37 -5.63 -15.67 -10.46
CA VAL A 37 -5.82 -14.73 -11.56
C VAL A 37 -4.57 -14.68 -12.42
N ASP A 38 -4.63 -15.35 -13.57
CA ASP A 38 -3.59 -15.32 -14.60
C ASP A 38 -3.68 -14.01 -15.38
N ASP A 39 -2.69 -13.13 -15.20
CA ASP A 39 -2.66 -11.80 -15.82
C ASP A 39 -2.13 -11.83 -17.26
N GLY A 40 -2.64 -12.78 -18.08
CA GLY A 40 -2.31 -12.91 -19.49
C GLY A 40 -0.93 -13.52 -19.74
N SER A 41 -0.58 -14.59 -18.99
CA SER A 41 0.65 -15.33 -19.21
C SER A 41 0.69 -16.01 -20.58
N SER A 42 1.90 -16.10 -21.15
CA SER A 42 2.18 -16.79 -22.42
C SER A 42 2.75 -18.19 -22.20
N ASP A 43 3.11 -18.54 -20.97
CA ASP A 43 3.65 -19.83 -20.56
C ASP A 43 2.56 -20.76 -19.98
N ALA A 44 2.95 -21.86 -19.36
CA ALA A 44 2.05 -22.87 -18.79
C ALA A 44 1.50 -22.48 -17.37
N THR A 45 1.52 -21.20 -16.99
CA THR A 45 1.07 -20.73 -15.66
C THR A 45 -0.37 -21.14 -15.38
N ALA A 46 -1.29 -20.85 -16.31
CA ALA A 46 -2.72 -21.10 -16.14
C ALA A 46 -3.02 -22.60 -15.98
N GLU A 47 -2.47 -23.41 -16.87
CA GLU A 47 -2.67 -24.88 -16.88
C GLU A 47 -2.13 -25.51 -15.59
N ARG A 48 -0.96 -25.09 -15.14
CA ARG A 48 -0.34 -25.62 -13.91
C ARG A 48 -1.09 -25.18 -12.65
N ALA A 49 -1.61 -23.96 -12.62
CA ALA A 49 -2.42 -23.48 -11.50
C ALA A 49 -3.71 -24.32 -11.37
N GLN A 50 -4.43 -24.51 -12.47
CA GLN A 50 -5.72 -25.22 -12.46
C GLN A 50 -5.59 -26.69 -12.05
N GLY A 51 -4.48 -27.34 -12.39
CA GLY A 51 -4.21 -28.74 -12.05
C GLY A 51 -3.68 -29.00 -10.64
N SER A 52 -3.42 -27.95 -9.83
CA SER A 52 -2.67 -28.08 -8.59
C SER A 52 -3.52 -28.37 -7.35
N ASP A 53 -4.78 -27.93 -7.31
CA ASP A 53 -5.67 -28.11 -6.16
C ASP A 53 -7.14 -28.05 -6.62
N PRO A 54 -8.05 -28.91 -6.11
CA PRO A 54 -9.46 -28.90 -6.48
C PRO A 54 -10.23 -27.64 -6.07
N ARG A 55 -9.69 -26.84 -5.12
CA ARG A 55 -10.28 -25.56 -4.68
C ARG A 55 -9.99 -24.41 -5.64
N VAL A 56 -9.19 -24.63 -6.68
CA VAL A 56 -8.77 -23.58 -7.62
C VAL A 56 -9.90 -23.18 -8.55
N GLU A 57 -10.19 -21.90 -8.53
CA GLU A 57 -10.92 -21.20 -9.57
C GLU A 57 -9.95 -20.34 -10.36
N LEU A 58 -9.79 -20.61 -11.66
CA LEU A 58 -8.90 -19.87 -12.55
C LEU A 58 -9.68 -18.78 -13.29
N VAL A 59 -9.19 -17.53 -13.16
CA VAL A 59 -9.65 -16.39 -13.96
C VAL A 59 -8.48 -15.94 -14.83
N ARG A 60 -8.71 -15.74 -16.13
CA ARG A 60 -7.65 -15.35 -17.07
C ARG A 60 -7.93 -13.99 -17.71
N HIS A 61 -6.95 -13.10 -17.69
CA HIS A 61 -6.97 -11.85 -18.44
C HIS A 61 -6.51 -12.08 -19.88
N GLU A 62 -7.05 -11.35 -20.84
CA GLU A 62 -6.63 -11.41 -22.25
C GLU A 62 -5.20 -10.90 -22.46
N ARG A 63 -4.72 -10.02 -21.58
CA ARG A 63 -3.39 -9.40 -21.60
C ARG A 63 -2.95 -8.98 -20.20
N ASN A 64 -1.66 -8.73 -20.02
CA ASN A 64 -1.13 -8.22 -18.76
C ASN A 64 -1.68 -6.82 -18.44
N MET A 65 -2.51 -6.77 -17.40
CA MET A 65 -3.11 -5.55 -16.87
C MET A 65 -2.37 -5.01 -15.63
N GLY A 66 -1.54 -5.85 -15.01
CA GLY A 66 -0.72 -5.57 -13.83
C GLY A 66 -1.25 -6.23 -12.56
N VAL A 67 -0.33 -6.48 -11.62
CA VAL A 67 -0.62 -7.23 -10.38
C VAL A 67 -1.80 -6.65 -9.58
N GLY A 68 -1.94 -5.34 -9.51
CA GLY A 68 -3.08 -4.70 -8.84
C GLY A 68 -4.41 -5.00 -9.55
N ALA A 69 -4.43 -5.03 -10.89
CA ALA A 69 -5.61 -5.40 -11.65
C ALA A 69 -6.00 -6.86 -11.42
N ALA A 70 -5.02 -7.77 -11.36
CA ALA A 70 -5.25 -9.17 -11.04
C ALA A 70 -5.85 -9.34 -9.62
N ILE A 71 -5.31 -8.63 -8.62
CA ILE A 71 -5.86 -8.63 -7.25
C ILE A 71 -7.29 -8.09 -7.25
N VAL A 72 -7.56 -6.98 -7.94
CA VAL A 72 -8.91 -6.41 -8.07
C VAL A 72 -9.90 -7.40 -8.68
N THR A 73 -9.49 -8.15 -9.69
CA THR A 73 -10.31 -9.21 -10.30
C THR A 73 -10.65 -10.29 -9.27
N GLY A 74 -9.65 -10.76 -8.51
CA GLY A 74 -9.87 -11.70 -7.41
C GLY A 74 -10.77 -11.14 -6.30
N TYR A 75 -10.59 -9.89 -5.91
CA TYR A 75 -11.43 -9.19 -4.94
C TYR A 75 -12.89 -9.08 -5.39
N ARG A 76 -13.13 -8.77 -6.68
CA ARG A 76 -14.48 -8.76 -7.24
C ARG A 76 -15.14 -10.13 -7.14
N ARG A 77 -14.37 -11.19 -7.43
CA ARG A 77 -14.86 -12.55 -7.36
C ARG A 77 -15.21 -12.95 -5.92
N ALA A 78 -14.30 -12.73 -4.97
CA ALA A 78 -14.53 -12.99 -3.55
C ALA A 78 -15.73 -12.19 -3.00
N ARG A 79 -15.89 -10.92 -3.42
CA ARG A 79 -17.03 -10.08 -3.03
C ARG A 79 -18.36 -10.58 -3.60
N GLN A 80 -18.39 -11.07 -4.84
CA GLN A 80 -19.57 -11.65 -5.46
C GLN A 80 -20.04 -12.93 -4.75
N GLU A 81 -19.10 -13.71 -4.23
CA GLU A 81 -19.36 -14.93 -3.49
C GLU A 81 -19.54 -14.70 -1.97
N GLU A 82 -19.53 -13.45 -1.55
CA GLU A 82 -19.74 -13.05 -0.15
C GLU A 82 -18.75 -13.70 0.82
N VAL A 83 -17.48 -13.91 0.40
CA VAL A 83 -16.44 -14.48 1.23
C VAL A 83 -16.10 -13.55 2.39
N ASP A 84 -16.12 -14.07 3.64
CA ASP A 84 -15.90 -13.26 4.85
C ASP A 84 -14.51 -12.64 4.92
N VAL A 85 -13.48 -13.42 4.57
CA VAL A 85 -12.07 -13.01 4.61
C VAL A 85 -11.40 -13.33 3.29
N THR A 86 -10.83 -12.33 2.64
CA THR A 86 -10.09 -12.50 1.39
C THR A 86 -8.61 -12.18 1.60
N CYS A 87 -7.77 -13.17 1.42
CA CYS A 87 -6.31 -13.05 1.49
C CYS A 87 -5.71 -12.83 0.09
N VAL A 88 -4.52 -12.24 0.03
CA VAL A 88 -3.72 -12.14 -1.19
C VAL A 88 -2.37 -12.79 -0.95
N MET A 89 -1.98 -13.72 -1.80
CA MET A 89 -0.67 -14.39 -1.80
C MET A 89 -0.13 -14.46 -3.22
N ALA A 90 1.07 -13.90 -3.47
CA ALA A 90 1.65 -13.90 -4.83
C ALA A 90 2.11 -15.28 -5.26
N ALA A 91 2.06 -15.56 -6.57
CA ALA A 91 2.45 -16.86 -7.15
C ALA A 91 3.98 -17.10 -7.20
N ASP A 92 4.80 -16.12 -6.76
CA ASP A 92 6.27 -16.13 -6.87
C ASP A 92 7.00 -16.91 -5.76
N GLY A 93 6.26 -17.56 -4.84
CA GLY A 93 6.81 -18.34 -3.74
C GLY A 93 7.53 -17.54 -2.66
N GLN A 94 7.45 -16.19 -2.66
CA GLN A 94 8.11 -15.33 -1.68
C GLN A 94 7.32 -15.15 -0.37
N MET A 95 6.08 -15.65 -0.33
CA MET A 95 5.18 -15.55 0.81
C MET A 95 5.05 -16.92 1.49
N ASP A 96 5.35 -16.96 2.79
CA ASP A 96 5.27 -18.19 3.56
C ASP A 96 3.78 -18.55 3.79
N PRO A 97 3.30 -19.72 3.33
CA PRO A 97 1.93 -20.14 3.59
C PRO A 97 1.57 -20.27 5.07
N ASP A 98 2.55 -20.53 5.94
CA ASP A 98 2.34 -20.66 7.39
C ASP A 98 1.93 -19.31 8.03
N ASP A 99 2.34 -18.19 7.43
CA ASP A 99 1.95 -16.85 7.90
C ASP A 99 0.49 -16.49 7.54
N LEU A 100 -0.12 -17.22 6.58
CA LEU A 100 -1.48 -16.92 6.08
C LEU A 100 -2.54 -17.03 7.19
N GLU A 101 -2.41 -18.02 8.08
CA GLU A 101 -3.37 -18.21 9.15
C GLU A 101 -3.41 -17.01 10.10
N SER A 102 -2.25 -16.45 10.44
CA SER A 102 -2.17 -15.29 11.33
C SER A 102 -2.88 -14.07 10.78
N LEU A 103 -2.70 -13.81 9.47
CA LEU A 103 -3.38 -12.71 8.76
C LEU A 103 -4.89 -12.94 8.67
N ALA A 104 -5.30 -14.13 8.25
CA ALA A 104 -6.72 -14.47 8.10
C ALA A 104 -7.45 -14.45 9.44
N ARG A 105 -6.85 -14.99 10.50
CA ARG A 105 -7.43 -15.04 11.85
C ARG A 105 -7.62 -13.66 12.46
N ALA A 106 -6.67 -12.75 12.27
CA ALA A 106 -6.78 -11.38 12.75
C ALA A 106 -8.01 -10.64 12.16
N VAL A 107 -8.29 -10.90 10.88
CA VAL A 107 -9.48 -10.34 10.21
C VAL A 107 -10.75 -11.10 10.61
N ALA A 108 -10.71 -12.42 10.64
CA ALA A 108 -11.86 -13.26 11.01
C ALA A 108 -12.37 -12.96 12.44
N SER A 109 -11.46 -12.72 13.39
CA SER A 109 -11.80 -12.36 14.78
C SER A 109 -12.30 -10.92 14.95
N GLY A 110 -12.18 -10.06 13.90
CA GLY A 110 -12.52 -8.65 13.98
C GLY A 110 -11.49 -7.79 14.71
N GLU A 111 -10.28 -8.31 14.97
CA GLU A 111 -9.18 -7.55 15.55
C GLU A 111 -8.77 -6.36 14.66
N CYS A 112 -8.73 -6.59 13.36
CA CYS A 112 -8.58 -5.55 12.34
C CYS A 112 -9.45 -5.84 11.12
N HIS A 113 -9.59 -4.85 10.24
CA HIS A 113 -10.32 -5.01 8.97
C HIS A 113 -9.37 -5.35 7.80
N TYR A 114 -8.09 -5.03 7.97
CA TYR A 114 -7.05 -5.32 7.00
C TYR A 114 -5.76 -5.71 7.73
N ALA A 115 -5.36 -6.94 7.58
CA ALA A 115 -4.09 -7.47 8.09
C ALA A 115 -3.04 -7.44 6.99
N LYS A 116 -1.80 -7.07 7.35
CA LYS A 116 -0.71 -6.92 6.40
C LYS A 116 0.57 -7.54 6.93
N ALA A 117 1.22 -8.36 6.10
CA ALA A 117 2.50 -8.94 6.45
C ALA A 117 3.61 -7.88 6.48
N ASN A 118 4.43 -7.90 7.54
CA ASN A 118 5.55 -7.01 7.75
C ASN A 118 6.86 -7.79 7.75
N ARG A 119 7.61 -7.67 6.66
CA ARG A 119 8.91 -8.34 6.45
C ARG A 119 10.05 -7.64 7.18
N LEU A 120 9.84 -6.42 7.65
CA LEU A 120 10.88 -5.61 8.31
C LEU A 120 10.97 -5.90 9.81
N PHE A 121 10.00 -6.63 10.37
CA PHE A 121 9.87 -6.86 11.82
C PHE A 121 11.05 -7.65 12.41
N THR A 122 11.60 -8.61 11.67
CA THR A 122 12.62 -9.55 12.20
C THR A 122 14.01 -8.94 12.33
N GLY A 123 14.25 -7.71 11.89
CA GLY A 123 15.58 -7.08 11.86
C GLY A 123 16.57 -7.71 10.85
N GLN A 124 16.25 -8.88 10.29
CA GLN A 124 17.09 -9.56 9.29
C GLN A 124 16.95 -8.95 7.89
N ALA A 125 15.92 -8.13 7.67
CA ALA A 125 15.64 -7.48 6.40
C ALA A 125 16.85 -6.70 5.83
N TRP A 126 17.64 -6.08 6.70
CA TRP A 126 18.86 -5.35 6.32
C TRP A 126 19.93 -6.24 5.67
N ASN A 127 20.03 -7.50 6.10
CA ASN A 127 21.01 -8.46 5.56
C ASN A 127 20.50 -9.21 4.34
N LEU A 128 19.18 -9.37 4.22
CA LEU A 128 18.52 -10.15 3.17
C LEU A 128 18.13 -9.31 1.95
N ILE A 129 17.80 -8.02 2.14
CA ILE A 129 17.34 -7.13 1.06
C ILE A 129 18.52 -6.31 0.53
N PRO A 130 18.75 -6.19 -0.79
CA PRO A 130 19.77 -5.28 -1.35
C PRO A 130 19.58 -3.85 -0.80
N LYS A 131 20.66 -3.20 -0.36
CA LYS A 131 20.62 -1.90 0.35
C LYS A 131 19.88 -0.80 -0.40
N THR A 132 20.04 -0.73 -1.73
CA THR A 132 19.32 0.23 -2.60
C THR A 132 17.82 -0.01 -2.60
N ARG A 133 17.40 -1.28 -2.62
CA ARG A 133 15.98 -1.67 -2.55
C ARG A 133 15.40 -1.41 -1.15
N TYR A 134 16.18 -1.67 -0.11
CA TYR A 134 15.79 -1.38 1.27
C TYR A 134 15.54 0.13 1.48
N LEU A 135 16.48 1.00 1.03
CA LEU A 135 16.32 2.44 1.16
C LEU A 135 15.12 2.97 0.34
N GLY A 136 14.92 2.48 -0.88
CA GLY A 136 13.76 2.82 -1.71
C GLY A 136 12.44 2.42 -1.05
N ASN A 137 12.38 1.22 -0.49
CA ASN A 137 11.20 0.73 0.24
C ASN A 137 10.94 1.55 1.52
N ALA A 138 11.99 1.91 2.27
CA ALA A 138 11.85 2.73 3.47
C ALA A 138 11.31 4.13 3.15
N MET A 139 11.81 4.76 2.08
CA MET A 139 11.32 6.05 1.60
C MET A 139 9.85 5.97 1.15
N LEU A 140 9.49 4.96 0.34
CA LEU A 140 8.12 4.76 -0.08
C LEU A 140 7.20 4.45 1.09
N SER A 141 7.65 3.68 2.08
CA SER A 141 6.87 3.41 3.31
C SER A 141 6.64 4.69 4.10
N PHE A 142 7.64 5.57 4.22
CA PHE A 142 7.48 6.87 4.87
C PHE A 142 6.45 7.76 4.14
N LEU A 143 6.56 7.88 2.81
CA LEU A 143 5.59 8.61 2.01
C LEU A 143 4.18 8.01 2.12
N THR A 144 4.08 6.69 2.21
CA THR A 144 2.79 6.01 2.37
C THR A 144 2.16 6.31 3.73
N LYS A 145 2.95 6.38 4.82
CA LYS A 145 2.45 6.80 6.13
C LYS A 145 1.79 8.18 6.07
N ILE A 146 2.45 9.14 5.44
CA ILE A 146 1.91 10.49 5.25
C ILE A 146 0.64 10.45 4.38
N ALA A 147 0.71 9.77 3.23
CA ALA A 147 -0.40 9.75 2.28
C ALA A 147 -1.63 9.00 2.80
N SER A 148 -1.43 7.88 3.48
CA SER A 148 -2.51 7.02 3.98
C SER A 148 -3.00 7.39 5.38
N GLY A 149 -2.18 8.07 6.21
CA GLY A 149 -2.49 8.32 7.62
C GLY A 149 -2.30 7.12 8.54
N TYR A 150 -1.83 5.98 8.05
CA TYR A 150 -1.48 4.81 8.87
C TYR A 150 -0.01 4.87 9.32
N TRP A 151 0.27 5.68 10.32
CA TRP A 151 1.62 5.95 10.80
C TRP A 151 2.33 4.75 11.42
N HIS A 152 1.58 3.76 11.87
CA HIS A 152 2.09 2.53 12.49
C HIS A 152 2.46 1.45 11.46
N VAL A 153 1.96 1.50 10.21
CA VAL A 153 2.29 0.51 9.18
C VAL A 153 3.76 0.65 8.77
N ALA A 154 4.55 -0.39 8.97
CA ALA A 154 5.99 -0.35 8.71
C ALA A 154 6.35 -0.78 7.27
N ASP A 155 5.82 -1.91 6.79
CA ASP A 155 6.07 -2.43 5.45
C ASP A 155 4.88 -2.17 4.52
N SER A 156 4.79 -0.95 3.97
CA SER A 156 3.69 -0.59 3.06
C SER A 156 3.77 -1.33 1.70
N GLN A 157 4.92 -1.91 1.37
CA GLN A 157 5.16 -2.53 0.06
C GLN A 157 4.77 -4.02 0.01
N SER A 158 4.49 -4.64 1.15
CA SER A 158 4.06 -6.04 1.17
C SER A 158 2.68 -6.20 0.53
N GLY A 159 2.55 -7.12 -0.42
CA GLY A 159 1.28 -7.52 -1.02
C GLY A 159 0.60 -8.70 -0.30
N TYR A 160 1.25 -9.28 0.71
CA TYR A 160 0.70 -10.36 1.50
C TYR A 160 -0.26 -9.79 2.55
N THR A 161 -1.55 -9.98 2.36
CA THR A 161 -2.60 -9.26 3.10
C THR A 161 -3.86 -10.09 3.26
N ALA A 162 -4.71 -9.71 4.23
CA ALA A 162 -6.07 -10.20 4.37
C ALA A 162 -7.02 -9.02 4.60
N ILE A 163 -8.23 -9.09 4.07
CA ILE A 163 -9.26 -8.05 4.14
C ILE A 163 -10.63 -8.65 4.43
N ASP A 164 -11.46 -7.97 5.21
CA ASP A 164 -12.84 -8.37 5.46
C ASP A 164 -13.77 -8.01 4.30
N LEU A 165 -14.91 -8.71 4.21
CA LEU A 165 -15.92 -8.49 3.19
C LEU A 165 -16.52 -7.08 3.24
N GLU A 166 -16.71 -6.52 4.43
CA GLU A 166 -17.29 -5.19 4.58
C GLU A 166 -16.37 -4.12 3.99
N SER A 167 -15.06 -4.20 4.26
CA SER A 167 -14.07 -3.32 3.64
C SER A 167 -14.03 -3.47 2.12
N LEU A 168 -14.11 -4.71 1.60
CA LEU A 168 -14.20 -4.95 0.16
C LEU A 168 -15.44 -4.33 -0.49
N ARG A 169 -16.57 -4.29 0.23
CA ARG A 169 -17.80 -3.65 -0.24
C ARG A 169 -17.70 -2.13 -0.28
N MET A 170 -16.91 -1.54 0.63
CA MET A 170 -16.69 -0.09 0.72
C MET A 170 -15.68 0.45 -0.28
N LEU A 171 -14.75 -0.40 -0.72
CA LEU A 171 -13.72 0.00 -1.69
C LEU A 171 -14.32 0.15 -3.09
N ASP A 172 -14.03 1.28 -3.73
CA ASP A 172 -14.24 1.47 -5.17
C ASP A 172 -13.11 0.76 -5.93
N LEU A 173 -13.35 -0.53 -6.24
CA LEU A 173 -12.34 -1.39 -6.87
C LEU A 173 -11.91 -0.90 -8.26
N ASP A 174 -12.72 -0.06 -8.94
CA ASP A 174 -12.41 0.46 -10.28
C ASP A 174 -11.38 1.59 -10.23
N ARG A 175 -11.22 2.25 -9.07
CA ARG A 175 -10.27 3.34 -8.87
C ARG A 175 -8.93 2.90 -8.34
N LEU A 176 -8.81 1.66 -7.87
CA LEU A 176 -7.55 1.16 -7.30
C LEU A 176 -6.46 1.03 -8.35
N TYR A 177 -5.24 1.32 -7.94
CA TYR A 177 -4.09 1.33 -8.83
C TYR A 177 -3.74 -0.06 -9.35
N ALA A 178 -3.68 -0.23 -10.67
CA ALA A 178 -3.58 -1.54 -11.32
C ALA A 178 -2.19 -2.21 -11.25
N ARG A 179 -1.13 -1.53 -10.79
CA ARG A 179 0.25 -2.04 -10.84
C ARG A 179 0.89 -2.10 -9.44
N TYR A 180 2.22 -2.12 -9.33
CA TYR A 180 3.00 -2.29 -8.08
C TYR A 180 2.69 -1.28 -6.94
N GLY A 181 2.05 -0.14 -7.23
CA GLY A 181 1.57 0.80 -6.22
C GLY A 181 0.28 0.39 -5.51
N PHE A 182 -0.35 -0.72 -5.92
CA PHE A 182 -1.62 -1.21 -5.36
C PHE A 182 -1.64 -1.29 -3.82
N PRO A 183 -0.65 -1.92 -3.13
CA PRO A 183 -0.69 -2.02 -1.67
C PRO A 183 -0.70 -0.65 -0.96
N ASN A 184 -0.03 0.34 -1.55
CA ASN A 184 0.00 1.70 -1.00
C ASN A 184 -1.33 2.42 -1.21
N ASP A 185 -1.92 2.25 -2.39
CA ASP A 185 -3.19 2.89 -2.77
C ASP A 185 -4.36 2.35 -1.95
N VAL A 186 -4.43 1.04 -1.73
CA VAL A 186 -5.44 0.41 -0.87
C VAL A 186 -5.42 1.01 0.54
N LEU A 187 -4.24 1.27 1.13
CA LEU A 187 -4.13 1.90 2.44
C LEU A 187 -4.75 3.30 2.45
N VAL A 188 -4.52 4.11 1.40
CA VAL A 188 -5.12 5.44 1.28
C VAL A 188 -6.65 5.34 1.25
N HIS A 189 -7.19 4.40 0.47
CA HIS A 189 -8.63 4.19 0.34
C HIS A 189 -9.25 3.65 1.64
N LEU A 190 -8.63 2.70 2.32
CA LEU A 190 -9.10 2.15 3.60
C LEU A 190 -9.18 3.21 4.70
N ASN A 191 -8.21 4.15 4.73
CA ASN A 191 -8.22 5.22 5.73
C ASN A 191 -9.41 6.18 5.61
N VAL A 192 -9.87 6.46 4.39
CA VAL A 192 -11.08 7.27 4.16
C VAL A 192 -12.32 6.63 4.78
N TRP A 193 -12.34 5.29 4.88
CA TRP A 193 -13.42 4.52 5.49
C TRP A 193 -13.19 4.17 6.96
N ASN A 194 -12.16 4.74 7.60
CA ASN A 194 -11.79 4.50 9.00
C ASN A 194 -11.60 3.00 9.31
N ARG A 195 -10.99 2.24 8.38
CA ARG A 195 -10.74 0.83 8.58
C ARG A 195 -9.47 0.62 9.43
N ARG A 196 -9.54 -0.29 10.42
CA ARG A 196 -8.37 -0.67 11.22
C ARG A 196 -7.43 -1.54 10.40
N VAL A 197 -6.14 -1.16 10.41
CA VAL A 197 -5.07 -1.87 9.70
C VAL A 197 -4.01 -2.31 10.69
N ARG A 198 -3.54 -3.56 10.60
CA ARG A 198 -2.46 -4.07 11.45
C ARG A 198 -1.38 -4.78 10.65
N ASP A 199 -0.14 -4.60 11.10
CA ASP A 199 1.03 -5.31 10.62
C ASP A 199 1.25 -6.58 11.43
N TYR A 200 1.51 -7.70 10.74
CA TYR A 200 1.86 -8.98 11.34
C TYR A 200 3.25 -9.40 10.90
N PRO A 201 4.10 -9.94 11.81
CA PRO A 201 5.42 -10.44 11.45
C PRO A 201 5.31 -11.51 10.35
N SER A 202 6.15 -11.39 9.31
CA SER A 202 6.24 -12.37 8.25
C SER A 202 7.71 -12.59 7.87
N ARG A 203 8.05 -13.82 7.53
CA ARG A 203 9.39 -14.18 7.07
C ARG A 203 9.46 -14.03 5.55
N PRO A 204 10.33 -13.14 5.03
CA PRO A 204 10.52 -13.04 3.59
C PRO A 204 11.28 -14.27 3.10
N ILE A 205 10.77 -14.93 2.08
CA ILE A 205 11.46 -16.01 1.35
C ILE A 205 12.13 -15.40 0.12
N TYR A 206 13.42 -15.67 -0.07
CA TYR A 206 14.20 -15.22 -1.22
C TYR A 206 15.00 -16.39 -1.83
N GLY A 207 15.30 -16.29 -3.12
CA GLY A 207 16.16 -17.26 -3.80
C GLY A 207 15.43 -18.54 -4.21
N VAL A 208 14.11 -18.53 -4.33
CA VAL A 208 13.29 -19.67 -4.79
C VAL A 208 13.15 -19.72 -6.32
N GLY A 209 13.86 -18.86 -7.06
CA GLY A 209 13.80 -18.80 -8.54
C GLY A 209 12.93 -17.66 -9.07
N GLU A 210 12.51 -16.76 -8.22
CA GLU A 210 11.71 -15.57 -8.56
C GLU A 210 12.41 -14.64 -9.56
N ARG A 211 11.66 -14.04 -10.47
CA ARG A 211 12.15 -13.03 -11.41
C ARG A 211 11.61 -11.66 -11.02
N SER A 212 12.50 -10.75 -10.59
CA SER A 212 12.12 -9.38 -10.28
C SER A 212 12.04 -8.53 -11.56
N GLY A 213 10.82 -8.20 -12.00
CA GLY A 213 10.56 -7.25 -13.09
C GLY A 213 10.60 -5.78 -12.66
N ILE A 214 10.92 -5.46 -11.40
CA ILE A 214 10.81 -4.12 -10.82
C ILE A 214 11.99 -3.25 -11.25
N ARG A 215 11.72 -2.19 -12.03
CA ARG A 215 12.68 -1.14 -12.39
C ARG A 215 12.50 0.04 -11.41
N LEU A 216 13.34 0.14 -10.38
CA LEU A 216 13.25 1.16 -9.32
C LEU A 216 13.14 2.60 -9.85
N TRP A 217 13.87 2.95 -10.90
CA TRP A 217 13.81 4.24 -11.57
C TRP A 217 12.41 4.68 -12.00
N LYS A 218 11.57 3.72 -12.44
CA LYS A 218 10.20 3.99 -12.90
C LYS A 218 9.20 3.87 -11.77
N VAL A 219 9.43 2.92 -10.88
CA VAL A 219 8.48 2.59 -9.80
C VAL A 219 8.46 3.66 -8.72
N VAL A 220 9.62 4.14 -8.27
CA VAL A 220 9.69 5.16 -7.20
C VAL A 220 8.99 6.47 -7.59
N PRO A 221 9.27 7.12 -8.73
CA PRO A 221 8.56 8.33 -9.12
C PRO A 221 7.05 8.10 -9.34
N THR A 222 6.68 6.97 -9.93
CA THR A 222 5.28 6.66 -10.20
C THR A 222 4.47 6.47 -8.92
N ILE A 223 5.00 5.72 -7.95
CA ILE A 223 4.34 5.53 -6.65
C ILE A 223 4.34 6.83 -5.86
N SER A 224 5.43 7.62 -5.87
CA SER A 224 5.46 8.92 -5.20
C SER A 224 4.37 9.87 -5.73
N TRP A 225 4.16 9.89 -7.05
CA TRP A 225 3.09 10.66 -7.67
C TRP A 225 1.70 10.13 -7.32
N LEU A 226 1.53 8.80 -7.28
CA LEU A 226 0.29 8.16 -6.81
C LEU A 226 -0.03 8.57 -5.37
N LEU A 227 0.95 8.48 -4.48
CA LEU A 227 0.82 8.87 -3.07
C LEU A 227 0.54 10.36 -2.89
N PHE A 228 1.20 11.22 -3.68
CA PHE A 228 0.92 12.65 -3.68
C PHE A 228 -0.55 12.94 -4.03
N LYS A 229 -1.07 12.36 -5.10
CA LYS A 229 -2.49 12.49 -5.45
C LYS A 229 -3.41 11.88 -4.40
N GLY A 230 -3.05 10.71 -3.91
CA GLY A 230 -3.78 9.98 -2.87
C GLY A 230 -3.89 10.77 -1.56
N PHE A 231 -2.83 11.48 -1.16
CA PHE A 231 -2.82 12.35 0.01
C PHE A 231 -3.91 13.44 -0.08
N PHE A 232 -3.93 14.22 -1.16
CA PHE A 232 -4.94 15.28 -1.33
C PHE A 232 -6.35 14.72 -1.51
N TRP A 233 -6.48 13.59 -2.23
CA TRP A 233 -7.75 12.90 -2.37
C TRP A 233 -8.29 12.44 -1.00
N ARG A 234 -7.45 11.85 -0.14
CA ARG A 234 -7.81 11.46 1.22
C ARG A 234 -8.19 12.67 2.07
N LEU A 235 -7.39 13.73 2.06
CA LEU A 235 -7.70 14.95 2.80
C LEU A 235 -9.08 15.50 2.44
N GLY A 236 -9.38 15.61 1.14
CA GLY A 236 -10.68 16.09 0.67
C GLY A 236 -11.83 15.17 1.08
N ASN A 237 -11.69 13.85 0.85
CA ASN A 237 -12.79 12.91 1.12
C ASN A 237 -13.01 12.68 2.62
N LYS A 238 -11.93 12.47 3.39
CA LYS A 238 -12.05 12.16 4.82
C LYS A 238 -12.36 13.39 5.66
N TYR A 239 -11.59 14.48 5.48
CA TYR A 239 -11.57 15.62 6.39
C TYR A 239 -12.27 16.88 5.88
N VAL A 240 -12.86 16.87 4.69
CA VAL A 240 -13.71 17.94 4.19
C VAL A 240 -15.12 17.45 3.92
N ILE A 241 -15.26 16.33 3.17
CA ILE A 241 -16.57 15.88 2.71
C ILE A 241 -17.29 15.06 3.78
N ARG A 242 -16.58 14.09 4.42
CA ARG A 242 -17.21 13.15 5.36
C ARG A 242 -17.30 13.72 6.78
N ASP A 243 -16.21 14.30 7.27
CA ASP A 243 -16.14 14.86 8.62
C ASP A 243 -15.15 16.02 8.61
N PHE A 244 -15.67 17.26 8.81
CA PHE A 244 -14.81 18.42 8.75
C PHE A 244 -13.85 18.45 9.93
N HIS A 245 -12.55 18.36 9.62
CA HIS A 245 -11.49 18.41 10.62
C HIS A 245 -10.59 19.66 10.42
N PRO A 246 -10.30 20.44 11.47
CA PRO A 246 -9.47 21.65 11.37
C PRO A 246 -8.06 21.43 10.80
N LEU A 247 -7.53 20.19 10.81
CA LEU A 247 -6.22 19.87 10.25
C LEU A 247 -6.08 20.31 8.77
N VAL A 248 -7.19 20.36 8.02
CA VAL A 248 -7.18 20.83 6.63
C VAL A 248 -6.73 22.29 6.53
N LEU A 249 -7.15 23.13 7.48
CA LEU A 249 -6.74 24.54 7.53
C LEU A 249 -5.23 24.64 7.82
N PHE A 250 -4.72 23.80 8.72
CA PHE A 250 -3.28 23.76 9.02
C PHE A 250 -2.46 23.32 7.82
N TYR A 251 -2.90 22.27 7.09
CA TYR A 251 -2.22 21.87 5.85
C TYR A 251 -2.28 22.97 4.81
N THR A 252 -3.46 23.55 4.55
CA THR A 252 -3.64 24.56 3.51
C THR A 252 -2.77 25.79 3.78
N LEU A 253 -2.85 26.34 5.00
CA LEU A 253 -2.08 27.52 5.39
C LEU A 253 -0.59 27.21 5.46
N GLY A 254 -0.22 26.03 5.97
CA GLY A 254 1.15 25.55 6.03
C GLY A 254 1.80 25.44 4.65
N PHE A 255 1.13 24.79 3.69
CA PHE A 255 1.62 24.70 2.31
C PHE A 255 1.72 26.08 1.64
N LEU A 256 0.73 26.98 1.89
CA LEU A 256 0.75 28.32 1.34
C LEU A 256 1.94 29.15 1.86
N LEU A 257 2.08 29.25 3.18
CA LEU A 257 3.17 30.04 3.79
C LEU A 257 4.54 29.46 3.46
N PHE A 258 4.71 28.14 3.58
CA PHE A 258 5.96 27.46 3.25
C PHE A 258 6.32 27.63 1.77
N GLY A 259 5.37 27.45 0.86
CA GLY A 259 5.57 27.60 -0.57
C GLY A 259 5.94 29.03 -0.98
N ILE A 260 5.23 30.04 -0.43
CA ILE A 260 5.56 31.46 -0.66
C ILE A 260 6.94 31.77 -0.10
N GLY A 261 7.24 31.34 1.14
CA GLY A 261 8.53 31.57 1.78
C GLY A 261 9.70 30.98 0.99
N VAL A 262 9.56 29.73 0.53
CA VAL A 262 10.58 29.06 -0.33
C VAL A 262 10.75 29.79 -1.66
N ALA A 263 9.64 30.15 -2.33
CA ALA A 263 9.70 30.86 -3.61
C ALA A 263 10.40 32.22 -3.49
N LEU A 264 10.05 33.01 -2.47
CA LEU A 264 10.72 34.29 -2.20
C LEU A 264 12.21 34.09 -1.85
N GLY A 265 12.53 33.08 -1.04
CA GLY A 265 13.91 32.75 -0.71
C GLY A 265 14.76 32.40 -1.93
N ILE A 266 14.21 31.63 -2.87
CA ILE A 266 14.89 31.32 -4.15
C ILE A 266 15.13 32.61 -4.94
N VAL A 267 14.14 33.49 -5.05
CA VAL A 267 14.27 34.77 -5.76
C VAL A 267 15.37 35.62 -5.12
N GLU A 268 15.42 35.72 -3.79
CA GLU A 268 16.47 36.48 -3.09
C GLU A 268 17.88 35.93 -3.35
N VAL A 269 18.03 34.60 -3.31
CA VAL A 269 19.31 33.95 -3.62
C VAL A 269 19.77 34.28 -5.04
N VAL A 270 18.85 34.22 -6.02
CA VAL A 270 19.14 34.58 -7.41
C VAL A 270 19.54 36.05 -7.54
N LEU A 271 18.77 36.98 -6.90
CA LEU A 271 19.09 38.40 -6.92
C LEU A 271 20.44 38.72 -6.29
N ARG A 272 20.82 38.01 -5.23
CA ARG A 272 22.14 38.13 -4.60
C ARG A 272 23.27 37.72 -5.53
N PHE A 273 23.08 36.62 -6.27
CA PHE A 273 24.09 36.22 -7.28
C PHE A 273 24.21 37.22 -8.43
N LEU A 274 23.14 37.96 -8.74
CA LEU A 274 23.14 39.05 -9.73
C LEU A 274 23.70 40.37 -9.19
N GLY A 275 24.27 40.39 -7.95
CA GLY A 275 24.89 41.57 -7.33
C GLY A 275 23.91 42.53 -6.66
N ASN A 276 22.62 42.23 -6.55
CA ASN A 276 21.66 43.11 -5.89
C ASN A 276 21.76 42.97 -4.34
N PRO A 277 21.65 44.09 -3.59
CA PRO A 277 21.56 44.02 -2.14
C PRO A 277 20.19 43.46 -1.71
N ILE A 278 20.18 42.59 -0.70
CA ILE A 278 18.94 42.03 -0.12
C ILE A 278 18.64 42.80 1.18
N PRO A 279 17.46 43.43 1.32
CA PRO A 279 17.07 44.07 2.57
C PRO A 279 16.93 43.04 3.71
N VAL A 280 17.42 43.39 4.91
CA VAL A 280 17.30 42.51 6.09
C VAL A 280 15.84 42.16 6.40
N ALA A 281 14.93 43.12 6.21
CA ALA A 281 13.50 42.89 6.42
C ALA A 281 12.95 41.74 5.56
N THR A 282 13.42 41.62 4.29
CA THR A 282 12.96 40.55 3.38
C THR A 282 13.50 39.17 3.83
N ILE A 283 14.75 39.12 4.29
CA ILE A 283 15.33 37.90 4.86
C ILE A 283 14.51 37.43 6.07
N VAL A 284 14.18 38.36 6.98
CA VAL A 284 13.36 38.04 8.16
C VAL A 284 11.96 37.57 7.76
N LEU A 285 11.34 38.20 6.77
CA LEU A 285 10.03 37.79 6.25
C LEU A 285 10.08 36.38 5.67
N VAL A 286 11.07 36.06 4.83
CA VAL A 286 11.25 34.72 4.26
C VAL A 286 11.44 33.68 5.37
N ALA A 287 12.30 33.97 6.36
CA ALA A 287 12.51 33.06 7.48
C ALA A 287 11.22 32.83 8.28
N LEU A 288 10.45 33.89 8.55
CA LEU A 288 9.16 33.81 9.25
C LEU A 288 8.16 32.94 8.47
N LEU A 289 8.02 33.14 7.16
CA LEU A 289 7.11 32.39 6.32
C LEU A 289 7.49 30.90 6.27
N VAL A 290 8.77 30.59 6.10
CA VAL A 290 9.27 29.20 6.04
C VAL A 290 9.08 28.51 7.39
N VAL A 291 9.49 29.13 8.49
CA VAL A 291 9.39 28.54 9.84
C VAL A 291 7.93 28.36 10.25
N SER A 292 7.08 29.41 10.09
CA SER A 292 5.66 29.30 10.43
C SER A 292 4.92 28.29 9.55
N GLY A 293 5.23 28.28 8.23
CA GLY A 293 4.66 27.29 7.31
C GLY A 293 5.03 25.86 7.70
N LEU A 294 6.32 25.60 7.99
CA LEU A 294 6.78 24.30 8.45
C LEU A 294 6.14 23.88 9.77
N GLN A 295 6.02 24.81 10.71
CA GLN A 295 5.38 24.56 12.01
C GLN A 295 3.91 24.14 11.85
N LEU A 296 3.16 24.82 10.97
CA LEU A 296 1.76 24.46 10.68
C LEU A 296 1.66 23.07 10.02
N LEU A 297 2.57 22.74 9.10
CA LEU A 297 2.61 21.41 8.48
C LEU A 297 2.89 20.31 9.51
N LEU A 298 3.83 20.53 10.44
CA LEU A 298 4.13 19.58 11.51
C LEU A 298 2.93 19.39 12.46
N PHE A 299 2.23 20.47 12.81
CA PHE A 299 0.99 20.36 13.59
C PHE A 299 -0.11 19.62 12.83
N ALA A 300 -0.28 19.89 11.54
CA ALA A 300 -1.24 19.17 10.71
C ALA A 300 -0.94 17.66 10.67
N MET A 301 0.33 17.29 10.53
CA MET A 301 0.77 15.88 10.58
C MET A 301 0.50 15.26 11.95
N TRP A 302 0.73 15.99 13.04
CA TRP A 302 0.44 15.49 14.38
C TRP A 302 -1.06 15.28 14.59
N PHE A 303 -1.90 16.22 14.18
CA PHE A 303 -3.36 16.06 14.25
C PHE A 303 -3.85 14.90 13.38
N ASP A 304 -3.27 14.70 12.18
CA ASP A 304 -3.58 13.55 11.34
C ASP A 304 -3.21 12.23 12.02
N MET A 305 -2.05 12.18 12.68
CA MET A 305 -1.59 11.02 13.43
C MET A 305 -2.50 10.72 14.63
N GLU A 306 -2.89 11.74 15.38
CA GLU A 306 -3.78 11.60 16.55
C GLU A 306 -5.19 11.17 16.13
N SER A 307 -5.72 11.75 15.05
CA SER A 307 -7.04 11.40 14.50
C SER A 307 -7.12 9.95 13.99
N ASN A 308 -5.98 9.35 13.60
CA ASN A 308 -5.92 7.99 13.06
C ASN A 308 -5.39 6.96 14.06
N LYS A 309 -5.14 7.32 15.32
CA LYS A 309 -4.51 6.39 16.28
C LYS A 309 -5.36 5.17 16.62
N GLU A 310 -6.67 5.29 16.55
CA GLU A 310 -7.61 4.20 16.81
C GLU A 310 -7.78 3.24 15.62
N LEU A 311 -7.18 3.57 14.47
CA LEU A 311 -7.18 2.72 13.28
C LEU A 311 -6.03 1.69 13.28
N ARG A 312 -5.42 1.49 14.44
CA ARG A 312 -4.33 0.55 14.67
C ARG A 312 -4.83 -0.83 15.06
#